data_bd7c20d8612420be969148e746326bf7
#
_entry.id   bd7c20d8612420be969148e746326bf7
#
_cell.length_a   1.000
_cell.length_b   1.000
_cell.length_c   1.000
_cell.angle_alpha   90.00
_cell.angle_beta   90.00
_cell.angle_gamma   90.00
#
_symmetry.space_group_name_H-M   'P 1'
#
loop_
_entity.id
_entity.type
_entity.pdbx_description
1 polymer ?
#
loop_
_entity_poly.entity_id
_entity_poly.type
_entity_poly.pdbx_seq_one_letter_code
_entity_poly.pdbx_strand_id
1 'polypeptide(L)'
;MIDYPGRAPLGPLDLSVGPREIIAVVGASGAGKSTALRLLAGLERPASGAVVRPVEPGRTGFVFQSPTLMPWADARTNVALPLELSGLSAAEARRRADASLAAVGLGDRPSARPHQLSGGMAMRVSLARALSVEPDLLLLDEPFAALDSITRRGLIEDLHRLWAARSVAMVFVTHDVEEAAYLAGRVVVLSAVDGRAVTDIPMPGPLPRPEGWRRDAAYREAVEAVADALGSSMDRTP
;
A
#
# COMPACT_ATOMS: atom_id res chain seq x y z
N MET A 1 15.71 -10.74 -8.15
CA MET A 1 16.46 -11.18 -6.95
C MET A 1 17.13 -9.97 -6.32
N ILE A 2 17.17 -9.88 -5.01
CA ILE A 2 17.94 -8.87 -4.28
C ILE A 2 18.94 -9.58 -3.38
N ASP A 3 20.12 -8.99 -3.28
CA ASP A 3 21.20 -9.46 -2.43
C ASP A 3 21.57 -8.35 -1.44
N TYR A 4 21.52 -8.69 -0.14
CA TYR A 4 21.97 -7.80 0.93
C TYR A 4 23.21 -8.39 1.60
N PRO A 5 24.25 -7.59 1.86
CA PRO A 5 25.43 -8.07 2.54
C PRO A 5 25.09 -8.77 3.86
N GLY A 6 25.53 -10.05 4.01
CA GLY A 6 25.32 -10.84 5.22
C GLY A 6 23.91 -11.45 5.38
N ARG A 7 23.09 -11.45 4.35
CA ARG A 7 21.78 -12.13 4.32
C ARG A 7 21.65 -13.03 3.12
N ALA A 8 20.79 -14.06 3.21
CA ALA A 8 20.45 -14.86 2.05
C ALA A 8 19.76 -13.99 0.98
N PRO A 9 20.07 -14.21 -0.31
CA PRO A 9 19.42 -13.49 -1.41
C PRO A 9 17.90 -13.72 -1.38
N LEU A 10 17.13 -12.66 -1.65
CA LEU A 10 15.67 -12.73 -1.76
C LEU A 10 15.23 -12.88 -3.21
N GLY A 11 14.36 -13.83 -3.47
CA GLY A 11 13.78 -14.10 -4.80
C GLY A 11 14.40 -15.32 -5.50
N PRO A 12 14.10 -15.52 -6.79
CA PRO A 12 13.42 -14.57 -7.68
C PRO A 12 11.94 -14.35 -7.31
N LEU A 13 11.46 -13.12 -7.48
CA LEU A 13 10.06 -12.78 -7.40
C LEU A 13 9.57 -12.41 -8.81
N ASP A 14 8.61 -13.17 -9.33
CA ASP A 14 7.92 -12.85 -10.56
C ASP A 14 6.54 -12.30 -10.18
N LEU A 15 6.34 -10.99 -10.38
CA LEU A 15 5.14 -10.27 -10.02
C LEU A 15 4.78 -9.27 -11.11
N SER A 16 3.62 -9.46 -11.70
CA SER A 16 3.01 -8.49 -12.62
C SER A 16 1.89 -7.73 -11.93
N VAL A 17 1.72 -6.46 -12.26
CA VAL A 17 0.64 -5.59 -11.75
C VAL A 17 -0.10 -5.04 -12.95
N GLY A 18 -1.37 -5.40 -13.07
CA GLY A 18 -2.25 -4.91 -14.12
C GLY A 18 -2.80 -3.49 -13.83
N PRO A 19 -3.30 -2.80 -14.85
CA PRO A 19 -4.00 -1.53 -14.65
C PRO A 19 -5.21 -1.71 -13.73
N ARG A 20 -5.38 -0.77 -12.77
CA ARG A 20 -6.49 -0.80 -11.80
C ARG A 20 -6.56 -2.08 -10.94
N GLU A 21 -5.51 -2.84 -10.89
CA GLU A 21 -5.45 -4.04 -10.04
C GLU A 21 -5.09 -3.66 -8.60
N ILE A 22 -5.68 -4.36 -7.63
CA ILE A 22 -5.27 -4.29 -6.21
C ILE A 22 -4.64 -5.62 -5.84
N ILE A 23 -3.36 -5.59 -5.51
CA ILE A 23 -2.60 -6.75 -5.07
C ILE A 23 -2.20 -6.57 -3.61
N ALA A 24 -2.46 -7.59 -2.80
CA ALA A 24 -1.84 -7.72 -1.50
C ALA A 24 -0.61 -8.64 -1.59
N VAL A 25 0.46 -8.25 -0.94
CA VAL A 25 1.64 -9.09 -0.74
C VAL A 25 1.73 -9.44 0.74
N VAL A 26 1.57 -10.70 1.07
CA VAL A 26 1.64 -11.21 2.44
C VAL A 26 2.85 -12.13 2.63
N GLY A 27 3.31 -12.30 3.85
CA GLY A 27 4.44 -13.15 4.20
C GLY A 27 4.95 -12.85 5.59
N ALA A 28 5.79 -13.72 6.12
CA ALA A 28 6.43 -13.53 7.43
C ALA A 28 7.28 -12.25 7.50
N SER A 29 7.61 -11.83 8.71
CA SER A 29 8.59 -10.74 8.90
C SER A 29 9.93 -11.14 8.28
N GLY A 30 10.52 -10.24 7.51
CA GLY A 30 11.79 -10.53 6.80
C GLY A 30 11.66 -11.23 5.44
N ALA A 31 10.47 -11.66 5.01
CA ALA A 31 10.21 -12.29 3.70
C ALA A 31 10.47 -11.38 2.47
N GLY A 32 10.89 -10.14 2.66
CA GLY A 32 11.21 -9.24 1.54
C GLY A 32 10.06 -8.40 1.02
N LYS A 33 8.91 -8.35 1.73
CA LYS A 33 7.72 -7.59 1.31
C LYS A 33 8.01 -6.12 1.03
N SER A 34 8.56 -5.39 2.00
CA SER A 34 8.93 -3.97 1.84
C SER A 34 10.01 -3.78 0.77
N THR A 35 10.91 -4.75 0.62
CA THR A 35 11.92 -4.77 -0.44
C THR A 35 11.27 -4.85 -1.82
N ALA A 36 10.26 -5.72 -2.00
CA ALA A 36 9.49 -5.81 -3.23
C ALA A 36 8.81 -4.46 -3.57
N LEU A 37 8.21 -3.79 -2.58
CA LEU A 37 7.64 -2.45 -2.79
C LEU A 37 8.69 -1.41 -3.20
N ARG A 38 9.87 -1.41 -2.56
CA ARG A 38 10.95 -0.46 -2.90
C ARG A 38 11.50 -0.70 -4.30
N LEU A 39 11.58 -1.96 -4.75
CA LEU A 39 11.89 -2.30 -6.15
C LEU A 39 10.83 -1.73 -7.11
N LEU A 40 9.55 -1.97 -6.81
CA LEU A 40 8.45 -1.44 -7.62
C LEU A 40 8.45 0.10 -7.63
N ALA A 41 8.84 0.74 -6.53
CA ALA A 41 8.99 2.19 -6.45
C ALA A 41 10.23 2.73 -7.20
N GLY A 42 11.20 1.87 -7.51
CA GLY A 42 12.50 2.28 -8.05
C GLY A 42 13.43 2.90 -7.02
N LEU A 43 13.14 2.71 -5.77
CA LEU A 43 14.00 3.13 -4.64
C LEU A 43 15.18 2.17 -4.45
N GLU A 44 15.06 0.95 -4.97
CA GLU A 44 16.12 -0.05 -4.97
C GLU A 44 16.30 -0.66 -6.36
N ARG A 45 17.47 -1.24 -6.62
CA ARG A 45 17.78 -1.93 -7.87
C ARG A 45 17.89 -3.43 -7.62
N PRO A 46 17.36 -4.28 -8.52
CA PRO A 46 17.53 -5.72 -8.39
C PRO A 46 18.99 -6.10 -8.65
N ALA A 47 19.52 -7.07 -7.89
CA ALA A 47 20.84 -7.65 -8.13
C ALA A 47 20.87 -8.50 -9.41
N SER A 48 19.74 -9.15 -9.76
CA SER A 48 19.55 -9.84 -11.02
C SER A 48 18.07 -9.79 -11.44
N GLY A 49 17.81 -9.96 -12.74
CA GLY A 49 16.48 -9.76 -13.32
C GLY A 49 16.21 -8.28 -13.64
N ALA A 50 14.96 -7.97 -13.96
CA ALA A 50 14.55 -6.62 -14.32
C ALA A 50 13.23 -6.24 -13.64
N VAL A 51 13.07 -4.97 -13.33
CA VAL A 51 11.78 -4.37 -12.95
C VAL A 51 11.35 -3.47 -14.09
N VAL A 52 10.33 -3.90 -14.83
CA VAL A 52 9.73 -3.09 -15.90
C VAL A 52 8.59 -2.28 -15.30
N ARG A 53 8.68 -0.97 -15.43
CA ARG A 53 7.71 -0.01 -14.90
C ARG A 53 7.25 0.91 -16.02
N PRO A 54 6.12 0.60 -16.67
CA PRO A 54 5.55 1.49 -17.68
C PRO A 54 4.80 2.67 -17.03
N VAL A 55 5.36 3.23 -15.94
CA VAL A 55 4.80 4.36 -15.20
C VAL A 55 5.74 5.54 -15.37
N GLU A 56 5.19 6.68 -15.74
CA GLU A 56 5.92 7.92 -15.90
C GLU A 56 6.63 8.34 -14.59
N PRO A 57 7.81 8.95 -14.64
CA PRO A 57 8.47 9.50 -13.46
C PRO A 57 7.53 10.45 -12.69
N GLY A 58 7.46 10.29 -11.37
CA GLY A 58 6.57 11.08 -10.51
C GLY A 58 5.12 10.57 -10.43
N ARG A 59 4.76 9.53 -11.17
CA ARG A 59 3.42 8.91 -11.18
C ARG A 59 3.32 7.68 -10.28
N THR A 60 4.23 7.51 -9.32
CA THR A 60 4.17 6.47 -8.28
C THR A 60 3.98 7.13 -6.93
N GLY A 61 2.88 6.80 -6.25
CA GLY A 61 2.63 7.18 -4.86
C GLY A 61 3.18 6.11 -3.92
N PHE A 62 3.82 6.53 -2.82
CA PHE A 62 4.32 5.61 -1.79
C PHE A 62 3.84 6.04 -0.41
N VAL A 63 3.25 5.09 0.34
CA VAL A 63 2.85 5.25 1.74
C VAL A 63 3.69 4.29 2.57
N PHE A 64 4.49 4.82 3.49
CA PHE A 64 5.34 4.05 4.38
C PHE A 64 4.54 3.55 5.60
N GLN A 65 5.05 2.55 6.29
CA GLN A 65 4.49 1.99 7.51
C GLN A 65 4.26 3.05 8.61
N SER A 66 5.19 3.99 8.75
CA SER A 66 4.96 5.21 9.52
C SER A 66 4.60 6.35 8.57
N PRO A 67 3.74 7.31 8.99
CA PRO A 67 3.27 8.40 8.10
C PRO A 67 4.37 9.28 7.51
N THR A 68 5.57 9.32 8.11
CA THR A 68 6.74 10.09 7.65
C THR A 68 6.40 11.54 7.29
N LEU A 69 5.57 12.19 8.13
CA LEU A 69 5.21 13.58 7.94
C LEU A 69 6.33 14.49 8.44
N MET A 70 6.54 15.63 7.78
CA MET A 70 7.44 16.68 8.26
C MET A 70 6.87 17.27 9.55
N PRO A 71 7.55 17.11 10.73
CA PRO A 71 6.96 17.49 12.02
C PRO A 71 6.78 18.99 12.21
N TRP A 72 7.49 19.82 11.46
CA TRP A 72 7.41 21.29 11.47
C TRP A 72 6.34 21.85 10.53
N ALA A 73 5.81 21.06 9.60
CA ALA A 73 4.86 21.47 8.58
C ALA A 73 3.43 20.99 8.96
N ASP A 74 2.43 21.75 8.54
CA ASP A 74 1.03 21.35 8.66
C ASP A 74 0.64 20.28 7.62
N ALA A 75 -0.58 19.75 7.73
CA ALA A 75 -1.09 18.70 6.84
C ALA A 75 -1.10 19.16 5.38
N ARG A 76 -1.55 20.38 5.10
CA ARG A 76 -1.56 20.96 3.75
C ARG A 76 -0.17 21.01 3.15
N THR A 77 0.80 21.53 3.89
CA THR A 77 2.18 21.66 3.44
C THR A 77 2.81 20.29 3.19
N ASN A 78 2.55 19.31 4.07
CA ASN A 78 2.99 17.93 3.85
C ASN A 78 2.43 17.33 2.55
N VAL A 79 1.17 17.60 2.22
CA VAL A 79 0.53 17.09 0.98
C VAL A 79 0.95 17.89 -0.24
N ALA A 80 1.20 19.21 -0.12
CA ALA A 80 1.59 20.07 -1.21
C ALA A 80 3.04 19.82 -1.68
N LEU A 81 3.92 19.35 -0.79
CA LEU A 81 5.35 19.21 -1.08
C LEU A 81 5.68 18.47 -2.40
N PRO A 82 5.15 17.26 -2.66
CA PRO A 82 5.49 16.58 -3.92
C PRO A 82 4.97 17.31 -5.16
N LEU A 83 3.91 18.08 -5.04
CA LEU A 83 3.38 18.91 -6.12
C LEU A 83 4.28 20.10 -6.42
N GLU A 84 4.81 20.76 -5.39
CA GLU A 84 5.77 21.85 -5.53
C GLU A 84 7.08 21.34 -6.13
N LEU A 85 7.56 20.18 -5.69
CA LEU A 85 8.75 19.53 -6.25
C LEU A 85 8.58 19.11 -7.72
N SER A 86 7.35 18.84 -8.15
CA SER A 86 7.03 18.57 -9.56
C SER A 86 6.86 19.84 -10.40
N GLY A 87 7.08 21.03 -9.82
CA GLY A 87 7.09 22.31 -10.53
C GLY A 87 5.76 23.06 -10.54
N LEU A 88 4.75 22.63 -9.78
CA LEU A 88 3.50 23.40 -9.64
C LEU A 88 3.74 24.67 -8.81
N SER A 89 3.02 25.73 -9.13
CA SER A 89 3.04 26.94 -8.29
C SER A 89 2.51 26.62 -6.87
N ALA A 90 2.99 27.34 -5.86
CA ALA A 90 2.57 27.14 -4.47
C ALA A 90 1.04 27.29 -4.29
N ALA A 91 0.41 28.19 -5.05
CA ALA A 91 -1.04 28.37 -5.01
C ALA A 91 -1.79 27.14 -5.54
N GLU A 92 -1.34 26.59 -6.67
CA GLU A 92 -1.94 25.38 -7.28
C GLU A 92 -1.67 24.16 -6.45
N ALA A 93 -0.44 23.97 -5.92
CA ALA A 93 -0.08 22.87 -5.03
C ALA A 93 -0.94 22.86 -3.77
N ARG A 94 -1.18 24.01 -3.14
CA ARG A 94 -2.08 24.14 -1.99
C ARG A 94 -3.53 23.80 -2.34
N ARG A 95 -4.05 24.28 -3.46
CA ARG A 95 -5.41 23.96 -3.90
C ARG A 95 -5.59 22.45 -4.09
N ARG A 96 -4.65 21.76 -4.73
CA ARG A 96 -4.68 20.29 -4.91
C ARG A 96 -4.49 19.55 -3.60
N ALA A 97 -3.65 20.07 -2.72
CA ALA A 97 -3.46 19.50 -1.38
C ALA A 97 -4.76 19.53 -0.57
N ASP A 98 -5.50 20.65 -0.59
CA ASP A 98 -6.79 20.77 0.09
C ASP A 98 -7.82 19.78 -0.47
N ALA A 99 -7.89 19.61 -1.80
CA ALA A 99 -8.75 18.63 -2.43
C ALA A 99 -8.36 17.18 -2.04
N SER A 100 -7.05 16.88 -1.95
CA SER A 100 -6.56 15.57 -1.52
C SER A 100 -6.85 15.29 -0.05
N LEU A 101 -6.73 16.29 0.83
CA LEU A 101 -7.12 16.19 2.24
C LEU A 101 -8.63 15.97 2.39
N ALA A 102 -9.45 16.69 1.63
CA ALA A 102 -10.89 16.46 1.62
C ALA A 102 -11.27 15.04 1.19
N ALA A 103 -10.58 14.49 0.18
CA ALA A 103 -10.82 13.14 -0.32
C ALA A 103 -10.55 12.04 0.73
N VAL A 104 -9.65 12.29 1.70
CA VAL A 104 -9.36 11.38 2.82
C VAL A 104 -10.10 11.76 4.12
N GLY A 105 -11.07 12.67 4.05
CA GLY A 105 -11.90 13.09 5.21
C GLY A 105 -11.20 14.02 6.20
N LEU A 106 -10.20 14.79 5.74
CA LEU A 106 -9.44 15.77 6.55
C LEU A 106 -9.54 17.20 6.00
N GLY A 107 -10.58 17.51 5.23
CA GLY A 107 -10.77 18.85 4.64
C GLY A 107 -10.97 19.97 5.67
N ASP A 108 -11.38 19.64 6.89
CA ASP A 108 -11.55 20.57 8.02
C ASP A 108 -10.25 20.81 8.82
N ARG A 109 -9.18 20.08 8.52
CA ARG A 109 -7.92 20.10 9.30
C ARG A 109 -6.65 20.36 8.49
N PRO A 110 -6.67 21.23 7.48
CA PRO A 110 -5.49 21.45 6.61
C PRO A 110 -4.30 22.08 7.35
N SER A 111 -4.56 22.81 8.43
CA SER A 111 -3.54 23.50 9.23
C SER A 111 -3.07 22.68 10.45
N ALA A 112 -3.59 21.45 10.64
CA ALA A 112 -3.17 20.59 11.75
C ALA A 112 -1.72 20.11 11.56
N ARG A 113 -0.90 20.19 12.61
CA ARG A 113 0.47 19.67 12.62
C ARG A 113 0.49 18.21 13.04
N PRO A 114 1.54 17.43 12.70
CA PRO A 114 1.62 16.01 13.01
C PRO A 114 1.34 15.65 14.48
N HIS A 115 1.81 16.45 15.44
CA HIS A 115 1.57 16.23 16.87
C HIS A 115 0.12 16.49 17.32
N GLN A 116 -0.72 17.07 16.45
CA GLN A 116 -2.15 17.33 16.69
C GLN A 116 -3.05 16.28 16.01
N LEU A 117 -2.44 15.33 15.29
CA LEU A 117 -3.14 14.28 14.56
C LEU A 117 -3.09 12.96 15.33
N SER A 118 -4.18 12.21 15.32
CA SER A 118 -4.13 10.80 15.72
C SER A 118 -3.32 9.99 14.70
N GLY A 119 -2.88 8.78 15.07
CA GLY A 119 -2.15 7.90 14.14
C GLY A 119 -2.90 7.66 12.83
N GLY A 120 -4.21 7.42 12.90
CA GLY A 120 -5.05 7.26 11.72
C GLY A 120 -5.16 8.54 10.89
N MET A 121 -5.28 9.71 11.52
CA MET A 121 -5.28 10.99 10.80
C MET A 121 -3.93 11.25 10.13
N ALA A 122 -2.83 10.98 10.79
CA ALA A 122 -1.49 11.12 10.21
C ALA A 122 -1.30 10.18 9.02
N MET A 123 -1.81 8.94 9.09
CA MET A 123 -1.80 7.99 7.97
C MET A 123 -2.66 8.50 6.79
N ARG A 124 -3.83 9.08 7.06
CA ARG A 124 -4.67 9.72 6.03
C ARG A 124 -3.95 10.90 5.34
N VAL A 125 -3.19 11.72 6.08
CA VAL A 125 -2.35 12.78 5.48
C VAL A 125 -1.28 12.19 4.58
N SER A 126 -0.61 11.10 5.02
CA SER A 126 0.38 10.39 4.19
C SER A 126 -0.25 9.82 2.91
N LEU A 127 -1.45 9.25 3.01
CA LEU A 127 -2.21 8.77 1.86
C LEU A 127 -2.62 9.93 0.92
N ALA A 128 -3.12 11.04 1.46
CA ALA A 128 -3.43 12.24 0.68
C ALA A 128 -2.20 12.76 -0.08
N ARG A 129 -1.02 12.77 0.57
CA ARG A 129 0.24 13.13 -0.04
C ARG A 129 0.61 12.22 -1.21
N ALA A 130 0.48 10.90 -1.04
CA ALA A 130 0.75 9.94 -2.09
C ALA A 130 -0.24 10.03 -3.27
N LEU A 131 -1.50 10.38 -3.00
CA LEU A 131 -2.56 10.53 -4.00
C LEU A 131 -2.56 11.90 -4.69
N SER A 132 -1.92 12.93 -4.12
CA SER A 132 -1.94 14.30 -4.66
C SER A 132 -1.28 14.41 -6.03
N VAL A 133 -0.30 13.55 -6.31
CA VAL A 133 0.41 13.48 -7.60
C VAL A 133 -0.37 12.71 -8.67
N GLU A 134 -1.60 12.27 -8.37
CA GLU A 134 -2.44 11.47 -9.27
C GLU A 134 -1.69 10.24 -9.81
N PRO A 135 -1.20 9.35 -8.94
CA PRO A 135 -0.34 8.26 -9.34
C PRO A 135 -1.06 7.23 -10.20
N ASP A 136 -0.31 6.57 -11.10
CA ASP A 136 -0.77 5.39 -11.83
C ASP A 136 -0.55 4.11 -11.01
N LEU A 137 0.43 4.15 -10.09
CA LEU A 137 0.75 3.07 -9.16
C LEU A 137 0.83 3.61 -7.72
N LEU A 138 0.05 3.03 -6.82
CA LEU A 138 0.07 3.33 -5.39
C LEU A 138 0.67 2.13 -4.63
N LEU A 139 1.73 2.38 -3.89
CA LEU A 139 2.45 1.39 -3.09
C LEU A 139 2.28 1.70 -1.60
N LEU A 140 1.84 0.71 -0.81
CA LEU A 140 1.57 0.91 0.62
C LEU A 140 2.29 -0.18 1.44
N ASP A 141 3.18 0.26 2.31
CA ASP A 141 3.95 -0.63 3.19
C ASP A 141 3.29 -0.68 4.57
N GLU A 142 2.59 -1.76 4.89
CA GLU A 142 1.85 -1.99 6.14
C GLU A 142 1.02 -0.77 6.64
N PRO A 143 0.16 -0.17 5.79
CA PRO A 143 -0.46 1.12 6.07
C PRO A 143 -1.45 1.10 7.25
N PHE A 144 -1.80 -0.08 7.74
CA PHE A 144 -2.80 -0.27 8.78
C PHE A 144 -2.21 -0.75 10.12
N ALA A 145 -0.92 -1.13 10.16
CA ALA A 145 -0.30 -1.84 11.29
C ALA A 145 -0.37 -1.08 12.62
N ALA A 146 -0.28 0.26 12.58
CA ALA A 146 -0.29 1.10 13.79
C ALA A 146 -1.68 1.61 14.19
N LEU A 147 -2.76 1.09 13.57
CA LEU A 147 -4.12 1.59 13.79
C LEU A 147 -4.93 0.65 14.67
N ASP A 148 -5.80 1.24 15.51
CA ASP A 148 -6.85 0.47 16.21
C ASP A 148 -7.85 -0.13 15.20
N SER A 149 -8.63 -1.11 15.62
CA SER A 149 -9.51 -1.88 14.75
C SER A 149 -10.60 -1.05 14.06
N ILE A 150 -11.11 -0.01 14.71
CA ILE A 150 -12.17 0.85 14.14
C ILE A 150 -11.58 1.77 13.08
N THR A 151 -10.49 2.45 13.42
CA THR A 151 -9.76 3.35 12.49
C THR A 151 -9.24 2.59 11.28
N ARG A 152 -8.72 1.37 11.49
CA ARG A 152 -8.24 0.47 10.43
C ARG A 152 -9.35 0.13 9.44
N ARG A 153 -10.51 -0.31 9.92
CA ARG A 153 -11.66 -0.60 9.06
C ARG A 153 -12.08 0.62 8.24
N GLY A 154 -12.19 1.77 8.88
CA GLY A 154 -12.53 3.00 8.19
C GLY A 154 -11.53 3.36 7.10
N LEU A 155 -10.24 3.20 7.32
CA LEU A 155 -9.21 3.50 6.33
C LEU A 155 -9.23 2.50 5.15
N ILE A 156 -9.51 1.22 5.40
CA ILE A 156 -9.69 0.20 4.34
C ILE A 156 -10.88 0.55 3.44
N GLU A 157 -12.02 0.94 4.01
CA GLU A 157 -13.20 1.37 3.25
C GLU A 157 -12.90 2.64 2.44
N ASP A 158 -12.17 3.59 3.02
CA ASP A 158 -11.73 4.80 2.33
C ASP A 158 -10.83 4.48 1.14
N LEU A 159 -9.87 3.56 1.30
CA LEU A 159 -9.01 3.12 0.22
C LEU A 159 -9.80 2.48 -0.93
N HIS A 160 -10.80 1.64 -0.65
CA HIS A 160 -11.68 1.10 -1.67
C HIS A 160 -12.43 2.20 -2.44
N ARG A 161 -12.98 3.20 -1.72
CA ARG A 161 -13.69 4.33 -2.35
C ARG A 161 -12.75 5.18 -3.21
N LEU A 162 -11.56 5.47 -2.70
CA LEU A 162 -10.54 6.24 -3.43
C LEU A 162 -10.05 5.50 -4.68
N TRP A 163 -9.83 4.20 -4.57
CA TRP A 163 -9.45 3.35 -5.70
C TRP A 163 -10.56 3.30 -6.76
N ALA A 164 -11.82 3.09 -6.36
CA ALA A 164 -12.95 3.04 -7.28
C ALA A 164 -13.15 4.35 -8.06
N ALA A 165 -12.86 5.49 -7.41
CA ALA A 165 -12.95 6.81 -8.03
C ALA A 165 -11.78 7.15 -8.96
N ARG A 166 -10.70 6.38 -8.93
CA ARG A 166 -9.45 6.64 -9.64
C ARG A 166 -9.00 5.41 -10.45
N SER A 167 -8.26 5.63 -11.54
CA SER A 167 -7.72 4.53 -12.35
C SER A 167 -6.30 4.17 -11.90
N VAL A 168 -6.11 3.89 -10.60
CA VAL A 168 -4.81 3.59 -10.00
C VAL A 168 -4.63 2.09 -9.77
N ALA A 169 -3.47 1.55 -10.14
CA ALA A 169 -3.06 0.23 -9.67
C ALA A 169 -2.52 0.35 -8.24
N MET A 170 -2.78 -0.65 -7.40
CA MET A 170 -2.39 -0.63 -5.99
C MET A 170 -1.67 -1.92 -5.61
N VAL A 171 -0.52 -1.79 -4.97
CA VAL A 171 0.16 -2.92 -4.32
C VAL A 171 0.37 -2.54 -2.86
N PHE A 172 -0.14 -3.35 -1.96
CA PHE A 172 0.08 -3.15 -0.53
C PHE A 172 0.63 -4.39 0.14
N VAL A 173 1.41 -4.14 1.17
CA VAL A 173 2.02 -5.17 2.01
C VAL A 173 1.27 -5.19 3.33
N THR A 174 0.95 -6.36 3.81
CA THR A 174 0.39 -6.57 5.14
C THR A 174 0.79 -7.95 5.68
N HIS A 175 0.71 -8.14 6.99
CA HIS A 175 0.78 -9.43 7.65
C HIS A 175 -0.62 -9.91 8.09
N ASP A 176 -1.66 -9.12 7.86
CA ASP A 176 -3.03 -9.41 8.23
C ASP A 176 -3.77 -10.01 7.02
N VAL A 177 -4.18 -11.27 7.15
CA VAL A 177 -4.87 -12.03 6.09
C VAL A 177 -6.26 -11.48 5.80
N GLU A 178 -6.95 -10.93 6.81
CA GLU A 178 -8.27 -10.32 6.62
C GLU A 178 -8.18 -9.02 5.82
N GLU A 179 -7.17 -8.19 6.07
CA GLU A 179 -6.90 -7.00 5.26
C GLU A 179 -6.62 -7.38 3.81
N ALA A 180 -5.76 -8.38 3.60
CA ALA A 180 -5.40 -8.86 2.27
C ALA A 180 -6.63 -9.39 1.51
N ALA A 181 -7.39 -10.30 2.10
CA ALA A 181 -8.57 -10.89 1.47
C ALA A 181 -9.70 -9.88 1.21
N TYR A 182 -9.82 -8.84 2.07
CA TYR A 182 -10.87 -7.85 1.90
C TYR A 182 -10.53 -6.80 0.84
N LEU A 183 -9.32 -6.26 0.86
CA LEU A 183 -8.96 -5.11 0.01
C LEU A 183 -8.50 -5.54 -1.38
N ALA A 184 -7.79 -6.68 -1.51
CA ALA A 184 -7.19 -7.10 -2.76
C ALA A 184 -8.15 -7.84 -3.71
N GLY A 185 -7.85 -7.74 -5.01
CA GLY A 185 -8.38 -8.65 -6.04
C GLY A 185 -7.55 -9.92 -6.15
N ARG A 186 -6.30 -9.89 -5.66
CA ARG A 186 -5.35 -11.00 -5.68
C ARG A 186 -4.36 -10.88 -4.53
N VAL A 187 -4.02 -12.01 -3.91
CA VAL A 187 -3.05 -12.09 -2.81
C VAL A 187 -1.87 -12.94 -3.22
N VAL A 188 -0.68 -12.37 -3.13
CA VAL A 188 0.60 -13.05 -3.37
C VAL A 188 1.25 -13.36 -2.02
N VAL A 189 1.51 -14.64 -1.77
CA VAL A 189 2.16 -15.10 -0.53
C VAL A 189 3.65 -15.29 -0.79
N LEU A 190 4.50 -14.64 0.01
CA LEU A 190 5.95 -14.79 -0.08
C LEU A 190 6.48 -15.84 0.93
N SER A 191 7.43 -16.62 0.47
CA SER A 191 8.20 -17.55 1.30
C SER A 191 8.98 -16.79 2.39
N ALA A 192 8.92 -17.32 3.61
CA ALA A 192 9.70 -16.82 4.73
C ALA A 192 11.23 -17.03 4.55
N VAL A 193 11.62 -18.01 3.75
CA VAL A 193 13.02 -18.45 3.60
C VAL A 193 13.77 -17.60 2.57
N ASP A 194 13.18 -17.42 1.40
CA ASP A 194 13.86 -16.83 0.25
C ASP A 194 13.08 -15.72 -0.46
N GLY A 195 11.91 -15.35 0.04
CA GLY A 195 11.08 -14.26 -0.52
C GLY A 195 10.51 -14.55 -1.91
N ARG A 196 10.51 -15.81 -2.37
CA ARG A 196 9.83 -16.20 -3.62
C ARG A 196 8.32 -16.16 -3.41
N ALA A 197 7.56 -15.92 -4.49
CA ALA A 197 6.13 -16.16 -4.47
C ALA A 197 5.85 -17.66 -4.31
N VAL A 198 5.19 -18.05 -3.23
CA VAL A 198 4.77 -19.43 -2.97
C VAL A 198 3.48 -19.73 -3.69
N THR A 199 2.55 -18.77 -3.66
CA THR A 199 1.26 -18.88 -4.31
C THR A 199 0.71 -17.51 -4.64
N ASP A 200 -0.22 -17.49 -5.58
CA ASP A 200 -0.94 -16.33 -6.07
C ASP A 200 -2.44 -16.69 -6.09
N ILE A 201 -3.21 -16.07 -5.21
CA ILE A 201 -4.59 -16.47 -4.92
C ILE A 201 -5.52 -15.35 -5.40
N PRO A 202 -6.37 -15.60 -6.40
CA PRO A 202 -7.42 -14.65 -6.77
C PRO A 202 -8.46 -14.54 -5.66
N MET A 203 -8.85 -13.33 -5.30
CA MET A 203 -9.86 -13.09 -4.29
C MET A 203 -11.25 -13.04 -4.93
N PRO A 204 -12.24 -13.73 -4.32
CA PRO A 204 -13.58 -13.77 -4.86
C PRO A 204 -14.32 -12.44 -4.73
N GLY A 205 -15.35 -12.27 -5.56
CA GLY A 205 -16.30 -11.16 -5.49
C GLY A 205 -15.85 -9.87 -6.14
N PRO A 206 -16.76 -8.89 -6.23
CA PRO A 206 -16.48 -7.62 -6.92
C PRO A 206 -15.61 -6.68 -6.08
N LEU A 207 -14.92 -5.74 -6.74
CA LEU A 207 -14.26 -4.59 -6.15
C LEU A 207 -14.92 -3.30 -6.68
N PRO A 208 -15.21 -2.31 -5.80
CA PRO A 208 -15.11 -2.34 -4.33
C PRO A 208 -16.08 -3.35 -3.71
N ARG A 209 -15.75 -3.83 -2.50
CA ARG A 209 -16.57 -4.83 -1.80
C ARG A 209 -17.93 -4.26 -1.41
N PRO A 210 -19.03 -5.01 -1.61
CA PRO A 210 -20.36 -4.60 -1.18
C PRO A 210 -20.48 -4.58 0.35
N GLU A 211 -21.49 -3.85 0.85
CA GLU A 211 -21.81 -3.86 2.26
C GLU A 211 -22.10 -5.29 2.75
N GLY A 212 -21.58 -5.62 3.93
CA GLY A 212 -21.75 -6.96 4.52
C GLY A 212 -20.82 -8.04 3.96
N TRP A 213 -19.95 -7.75 2.99
CA TRP A 213 -19.02 -8.70 2.37
C TRP A 213 -18.23 -9.55 3.38
N ARG A 214 -17.84 -8.98 4.52
CA ARG A 214 -17.13 -9.72 5.59
C ARG A 214 -17.95 -10.85 6.22
N ARG A 215 -19.27 -10.92 5.99
CA ARG A 215 -20.16 -11.98 6.45
C ARG A 215 -20.40 -13.05 5.40
N ASP A 216 -19.94 -12.81 4.17
CA ASP A 216 -20.10 -13.77 3.06
C ASP A 216 -19.25 -15.01 3.29
N ALA A 217 -19.74 -16.16 2.86
CA ALA A 217 -19.02 -17.43 2.95
C ALA A 217 -17.74 -17.37 2.09
N ALA A 218 -17.84 -16.83 0.88
CA ALA A 218 -16.71 -16.71 -0.02
C ALA A 218 -15.56 -15.84 0.55
N TYR A 219 -15.88 -14.80 1.33
CA TYR A 219 -14.86 -14.03 2.04
C TYR A 219 -14.15 -14.86 3.10
N ARG A 220 -14.89 -15.62 3.91
CA ARG A 220 -14.30 -16.45 4.96
C ARG A 220 -13.42 -17.55 4.40
N GLU A 221 -13.88 -18.22 3.34
CA GLU A 221 -13.08 -19.21 2.61
C GLU A 221 -11.80 -18.62 2.03
N ALA A 222 -11.87 -17.39 1.50
CA ALA A 222 -10.69 -16.69 0.99
C ALA A 222 -9.69 -16.35 2.11
N VAL A 223 -10.17 -15.91 3.29
CA VAL A 223 -9.30 -15.65 4.47
C VAL A 223 -8.61 -16.94 4.91
N GLU A 224 -9.34 -18.07 5.00
CA GLU A 224 -8.78 -19.38 5.35
C GLU A 224 -7.70 -19.81 4.31
N ALA A 225 -8.01 -19.70 3.02
CA ALA A 225 -7.06 -20.05 1.96
C ALA A 225 -5.76 -19.25 2.03
N VAL A 226 -5.84 -17.95 2.32
CA VAL A 226 -4.65 -17.12 2.50
C VAL A 226 -3.89 -17.47 3.78
N ALA A 227 -4.61 -17.79 4.89
CA ALA A 227 -4.00 -18.19 6.15
C ALA A 227 -3.25 -19.52 6.01
N ASP A 228 -3.85 -20.52 5.35
CA ASP A 228 -3.23 -21.82 5.08
C ASP A 228 -1.98 -21.70 4.20
N ALA A 229 -2.07 -20.87 3.15
CA ALA A 229 -0.93 -20.62 2.28
C ALA A 229 0.22 -19.92 3.03
N LEU A 230 -0.11 -18.98 3.92
CA LEU A 230 0.87 -18.29 4.76
C LEU A 230 1.50 -19.26 5.76
N GLY A 231 0.72 -20.12 6.44
CA GLY A 231 1.22 -21.18 7.32
C GLY A 231 2.19 -22.09 6.59
N SER A 232 1.79 -22.61 5.43
CA SER A 232 2.63 -23.48 4.60
C SER A 232 3.93 -22.81 4.10
N SER A 233 3.93 -21.49 3.97
CA SER A 233 5.11 -20.71 3.59
C SER A 233 6.16 -20.60 4.70
N MET A 234 5.75 -20.81 5.95
CA MET A 234 6.63 -20.77 7.13
C MET A 234 7.25 -22.14 7.42
N ASP A 235 6.55 -23.24 7.12
CA ASP A 235 6.98 -24.61 7.42
C ASP A 235 8.04 -25.17 6.44
N ARG A 236 8.30 -24.49 5.34
CA ARG A 236 9.35 -24.88 4.38
C ARG A 236 10.74 -24.43 4.83
N THR A 237 11.10 -24.79 6.08
CA THR A 237 12.50 -24.73 6.51
C THR A 237 13.24 -25.92 5.89
N PRO A 238 14.41 -25.73 5.26
CA PRO A 238 15.19 -26.82 4.66
C PRO A 238 15.72 -27.80 5.68
#